data_d49f4671993067058172d11b48895a72
#
_entry.id   d49f4671993067058172d11b48895a72
#
_cell.length_a   1.000
_cell.length_b   1.000
_cell.length_c   1.000
_cell.angle_alpha   90.00
_cell.angle_beta   90.00
_cell.angle_gamma   90.00
#
_symmetry.space_group_name_H-M   'P 1'
#
loop_
_entity.id
_entity.type
_entity.pdbx_description
1 polymer ?
#
loop_
_entity_poly.entity_id
_entity_poly.type
_entity_poly.pdbx_seq_one_letter_code
_entity_poly.pdbx_strand_id
1 'polypeptide(L)'
;MVTREDLESFLIRMDLEYDEVDEGMYLVQGRNSGLPVVVHHADALLLIRMKVMDLPESMDDELAFYRALLELNATDVVHGAYGLENGELIISDTLELETLDFHELRASTESIELAATSHM
;
A
#
# COMPACT_ATOMS: atom_id res chain seq x y z
N MET A 1 -14.64 -14.90 6.43
CA MET A 1 -13.94 -13.59 6.40
C MET A 1 -12.60 -13.72 7.08
N VAL A 2 -11.57 -13.14 6.53
CA VAL A 2 -10.22 -13.20 7.08
C VAL A 2 -10.16 -12.44 8.40
N THR A 3 -9.73 -13.13 9.46
CA THR A 3 -9.55 -12.53 10.80
C THR A 3 -8.16 -11.89 10.90
N ARG A 4 -7.92 -11.15 12.00
CA ARG A 4 -6.58 -10.61 12.26
C ARG A 4 -5.55 -11.74 12.42
N GLU A 5 -5.93 -12.85 13.01
CA GLU A 5 -5.04 -14.02 13.15
C GLU A 5 -4.71 -14.63 11.80
N ASP A 6 -5.68 -14.71 10.89
CA ASP A 6 -5.46 -15.17 9.53
C ASP A 6 -4.51 -14.24 8.80
N LEU A 7 -4.69 -12.93 8.98
CA LEU A 7 -3.82 -11.93 8.37
C LEU A 7 -2.38 -12.09 8.86
N GLU A 8 -2.18 -12.26 10.16
CA GLU A 8 -0.84 -12.47 10.71
C GLU A 8 -0.20 -13.74 10.14
N SER A 9 -0.98 -14.80 9.97
CA SER A 9 -0.51 -16.03 9.34
C SER A 9 -0.04 -15.78 7.90
N PHE A 10 -0.78 -14.96 7.15
CA PHE A 10 -0.38 -14.58 5.80
C PHE A 10 0.94 -13.80 5.79
N LEU A 11 1.11 -12.86 6.72
CA LEU A 11 2.35 -12.08 6.81
C LEU A 11 3.54 -12.96 7.15
N ILE A 12 3.36 -13.91 8.06
CA ILE A 12 4.39 -14.88 8.42
C ILE A 12 4.75 -15.75 7.20
N ARG A 13 3.74 -16.19 6.47
CA ARG A 13 3.93 -17.01 5.28
C ARG A 13 4.67 -16.26 4.17
N MET A 14 4.52 -14.94 4.12
CA MET A 14 5.25 -14.09 3.19
C MET A 14 6.68 -13.80 3.66
N ASP A 15 7.03 -14.26 4.84
CA ASP A 15 8.35 -14.03 5.46
C ASP A 15 8.67 -12.55 5.63
N LEU A 16 7.67 -11.78 6.04
CA LEU A 16 7.81 -10.35 6.29
C LEU A 16 7.85 -10.05 7.78
N GLU A 17 8.69 -9.11 8.15
CA GLU A 17 8.72 -8.58 9.50
C GLU A 17 7.57 -7.59 9.66
N TYR A 18 6.86 -7.68 10.78
CA TYR A 18 5.75 -6.77 11.06
C TYR A 18 5.61 -6.52 12.55
N ASP A 19 5.02 -5.37 12.87
CA ASP A 19 4.65 -4.99 14.23
C ASP A 19 3.21 -4.53 14.22
N GLU A 20 2.44 -4.98 15.19
CA GLU A 20 1.10 -4.44 15.41
C GLU A 20 1.25 -3.14 16.20
N VAL A 21 1.02 -2.01 15.54
CA VAL A 21 1.24 -0.67 16.13
C VAL A 21 -0.02 -0.10 16.76
N ASP A 22 -1.18 -0.63 16.39
CA ASP A 22 -2.48 -0.32 16.97
C ASP A 22 -3.38 -1.51 16.70
N GLU A 23 -4.58 -1.53 17.29
CA GLU A 23 -5.49 -2.64 17.12
C GLU A 23 -5.84 -2.85 15.64
N GLY A 24 -5.45 -4.01 15.10
CA GLY A 24 -5.67 -4.34 13.70
C GLY A 24 -4.83 -3.58 12.70
N MET A 25 -3.91 -2.73 13.17
CA MET A 25 -3.03 -1.96 12.30
C MET A 25 -1.61 -2.48 12.40
N TYR A 26 -1.06 -2.93 11.28
CA TYR A 26 0.26 -3.53 11.21
C TYR A 26 1.20 -2.68 10.37
N LEU A 27 2.40 -2.49 10.88
CA LEU A 27 3.48 -1.86 10.13
C LEU A 27 4.36 -2.99 9.60
N VAL A 28 4.36 -3.16 8.28
CA VAL A 28 5.04 -4.26 7.62
C VAL A 28 6.27 -3.74 6.90
N GLN A 29 7.39 -4.43 7.06
CA GLN A 29 8.63 -4.06 6.38
C GLN A 29 8.57 -4.60 4.94
N GLY A 30 8.60 -3.71 3.96
CA GLY A 30 8.60 -4.10 2.55
C GLY A 30 9.85 -4.91 2.21
N ARG A 31 9.66 -6.03 1.51
CA ARG A 31 10.75 -6.97 1.19
C ARG A 31 11.81 -6.34 0.31
N ASN A 32 11.39 -5.63 -0.73
CA ASN A 32 12.30 -5.09 -1.74
C ASN A 32 12.81 -3.70 -1.40
N SER A 33 11.93 -2.86 -0.86
CA SER A 33 12.25 -1.46 -0.56
C SER A 33 12.82 -1.26 0.83
N GLY A 34 12.47 -2.14 1.77
CA GLY A 34 12.74 -1.93 3.19
C GLY A 34 11.91 -0.83 3.81
N LEU A 35 10.99 -0.23 3.04
CA LEU A 35 10.13 0.86 3.52
C LEU A 35 8.87 0.31 4.18
N PRO A 36 8.32 1.04 5.15
CA PRO A 36 7.13 0.54 5.85
C PRO A 36 5.87 0.60 4.99
N VAL A 37 5.11 -0.48 5.06
CA VAL A 37 3.79 -0.60 4.44
C VAL A 37 2.78 -0.78 5.58
N VAL A 38 1.74 0.06 5.60
CA VAL A 38 0.69 -0.07 6.60
C VAL A 38 -0.38 -1.01 6.09
N VAL A 39 -0.70 -2.02 6.88
CA VAL A 39 -1.77 -2.98 6.58
C VAL A 39 -2.77 -2.89 7.71
N HIS A 40 -3.98 -2.43 7.42
CA HIS A 40 -5.00 -2.17 8.42
C HIS A 40 -6.23 -3.05 8.21
N HIS A 41 -6.50 -3.93 9.18
CA HIS A 41 -7.68 -4.77 9.23
C HIS A 41 -8.80 -3.94 9.85
N ALA A 42 -9.68 -3.38 9.01
CA ALA A 42 -10.71 -2.44 9.41
C ALA A 42 -12.10 -2.91 8.99
N ASP A 43 -12.87 -3.42 9.96
CA ASP A 43 -14.23 -3.93 9.74
C ASP A 43 -14.30 -4.99 8.64
N ALA A 44 -14.84 -4.64 7.46
CA ALA A 44 -14.98 -5.55 6.33
C ALA A 44 -13.86 -5.42 5.30
N LEU A 45 -12.94 -4.48 5.50
CA LEU A 45 -11.92 -4.12 4.51
C LEU A 45 -10.52 -4.30 5.06
N LEU A 46 -9.59 -4.63 4.17
CA LEU A 46 -8.17 -4.56 4.43
C LEU A 46 -7.61 -3.39 3.63
N LEU A 47 -7.05 -2.41 4.34
CA LEU A 47 -6.45 -1.22 3.73
C LEU A 47 -4.95 -1.41 3.71
N ILE A 48 -4.35 -1.26 2.53
CA ILE A 48 -2.90 -1.36 2.35
C ILE A 48 -2.42 -0.02 1.85
N ARG A 49 -1.43 0.57 2.52
CA ARG A 49 -0.98 1.93 2.23
C ARG A 49 0.52 2.04 2.40
N MET A 50 1.15 2.79 1.51
CA MET A 50 2.55 3.11 1.58
C MET A 50 2.76 4.58 1.25
N LYS A 51 3.50 5.27 2.12
CA LYS A 51 3.91 6.65 1.84
C LYS A 51 5.05 6.61 0.83
N VAL A 52 4.93 7.41 -0.23
CA VAL A 52 5.95 7.50 -1.26
C VAL A 52 6.87 8.68 -0.99
N MET A 53 6.31 9.86 -0.73
CA MET A 53 7.09 11.07 -0.47
C MET A 53 6.22 12.16 0.13
N ASP A 54 6.87 13.14 0.76
CA ASP A 54 6.20 14.39 1.14
C ASP A 54 6.11 15.28 -0.10
N LEU A 55 4.99 15.96 -0.24
CA LEU A 55 4.84 16.91 -1.34
C LEU A 55 5.55 18.22 -0.98
N PRO A 56 6.28 18.84 -1.91
CA PRO A 56 6.86 20.15 -1.66
C PRO A 56 5.76 21.21 -1.54
N GLU A 57 6.03 22.28 -0.77
CA GLU A 57 5.06 23.37 -0.59
C GLU A 57 4.72 24.05 -1.91
N SER A 58 5.69 24.13 -2.82
CA SER A 58 5.47 24.64 -4.17
C SER A 58 6.19 23.77 -5.18
N MET A 59 5.61 23.69 -6.36
CA MET A 59 6.08 22.81 -7.42
C MET A 59 5.97 23.57 -8.75
N ASP A 60 7.03 23.55 -9.57
CA ASP A 60 7.09 24.30 -10.81
C ASP A 60 6.00 23.92 -11.80
N ASP A 61 5.74 22.63 -11.94
CA ASP A 61 4.68 22.16 -12.84
C ASP A 61 3.81 21.13 -12.12
N GLU A 62 2.99 21.64 -11.24
CA GLU A 62 2.08 20.83 -10.42
C GLU A 62 1.09 20.06 -11.27
N LEU A 63 0.57 20.67 -12.31
CA LEU A 63 -0.40 20.03 -13.20
C LEU A 63 0.22 18.84 -13.93
N ALA A 64 1.42 18.98 -14.44
CA ALA A 64 2.13 17.88 -15.12
C ALA A 64 2.41 16.73 -14.15
N PHE A 65 2.76 17.05 -12.91
CA PHE A 65 3.01 16.05 -11.88
C PHE A 65 1.75 15.23 -11.61
N TYR A 66 0.62 15.88 -11.38
CA TYR A 66 -0.64 15.19 -11.11
C TYR A 66 -1.13 14.39 -12.31
N ARG A 67 -0.95 14.94 -13.51
CA ARG A 67 -1.29 14.24 -14.75
C ARG A 67 -0.48 12.96 -14.89
N ALA A 68 0.81 13.01 -14.62
CA ALA A 68 1.68 11.84 -14.68
C ALA A 68 1.22 10.75 -13.71
N LEU A 69 0.84 11.12 -12.48
CA LEU A 69 0.34 10.17 -11.50
C LEU A 69 -0.95 9.49 -11.95
N LEU A 70 -1.88 10.27 -12.51
CA LEU A 70 -3.13 9.72 -13.02
C LEU A 70 -2.89 8.78 -14.20
N GLU A 71 -1.94 9.09 -15.06
CA GLU A 71 -1.56 8.21 -16.17
C GLU A 71 -0.94 6.91 -15.67
N LEU A 72 -0.07 6.98 -14.66
CA LEU A 72 0.51 5.78 -14.04
C LEU A 72 -0.55 4.90 -13.41
N ASN A 73 -1.56 5.49 -12.76
CA ASN A 73 -2.68 4.75 -12.21
C ASN A 73 -3.41 3.97 -13.30
N ALA A 74 -3.51 4.55 -14.49
CA ALA A 74 -4.25 3.93 -15.60
C ALA A 74 -3.45 2.86 -16.32
N THR A 75 -2.12 2.95 -16.35
CA THR A 75 -1.29 2.13 -17.23
C THR A 75 -0.33 1.18 -16.51
N ASP A 76 0.27 1.62 -15.39
CA ASP A 76 1.39 0.92 -14.78
C ASP A 76 1.08 0.28 -13.44
N VAL A 77 0.15 0.84 -12.67
CA VAL A 77 -0.17 0.29 -11.34
C VAL A 77 -1.15 -0.85 -11.50
N VAL A 78 -0.72 -2.07 -11.24
CA VAL A 78 -1.55 -3.27 -11.40
C VAL A 78 -2.59 -3.36 -10.29
N HIS A 79 -2.17 -3.14 -9.04
CA HIS A 79 -3.04 -3.13 -7.88
C HIS A 79 -2.84 -1.82 -7.13
N GLY A 80 -3.95 -1.18 -6.75
CA GLY A 80 -3.92 0.07 -6.02
C GLY A 80 -3.85 1.29 -6.91
N ALA A 81 -3.62 2.44 -6.29
CA ALA A 81 -3.55 3.71 -6.98
C ALA A 81 -2.77 4.73 -6.17
N TYR A 82 -2.12 5.65 -6.87
CA TYR A 82 -1.53 6.84 -6.25
C TYR A 82 -2.63 7.78 -5.80
N GLY A 83 -2.40 8.44 -4.68
CA GLY A 83 -3.30 9.44 -4.14
C GLY A 83 -2.55 10.46 -3.31
N LEU A 84 -3.25 11.51 -2.92
CA LEU A 84 -2.70 12.57 -2.09
C LEU A 84 -3.45 12.58 -0.76
N GLU A 85 -2.73 12.63 0.34
CA GLU A 85 -3.32 12.69 1.66
C GLU A 85 -2.42 13.48 2.61
N ASN A 86 -2.98 14.52 3.21
CA ASN A 86 -2.29 15.33 4.21
C ASN A 86 -0.91 15.82 3.78
N GLY A 87 -0.78 16.27 2.52
CA GLY A 87 0.49 16.78 1.99
C GLY A 87 1.48 15.69 1.62
N GLU A 88 1.02 14.45 1.54
CA GLU A 88 1.85 13.31 1.17
C GLU A 88 1.35 12.65 -0.10
N LEU A 89 2.28 12.15 -0.91
CA LEU A 89 1.97 11.23 -1.99
C LEU A 89 1.97 9.83 -1.41
N ILE A 90 0.87 9.15 -1.55
CA ILE A 90 0.71 7.76 -1.09
C ILE A 90 0.33 6.86 -2.24
N ILE A 91 0.53 5.57 -2.06
CA ILE A 91 -0.07 4.55 -2.91
C ILE A 91 -0.83 3.59 -2.00
N SER A 92 -2.04 3.23 -2.39
CA SER A 92 -2.91 2.42 -1.53
C SER A 92 -3.76 1.45 -2.34
N ASP A 93 -4.21 0.41 -1.68
CA ASP A 93 -5.17 -0.55 -2.22
C ASP A 93 -6.13 -0.94 -1.12
N THR A 94 -7.33 -1.34 -1.51
CA THR A 94 -8.38 -1.76 -0.58
C THR A 94 -8.90 -3.11 -1.04
N LEU A 95 -8.85 -4.10 -0.14
CA LEU A 95 -9.30 -5.45 -0.42
C LEU A 95 -10.45 -5.82 0.51
N GLU A 96 -11.36 -6.68 0.03
CA GLU A 96 -12.45 -7.16 0.85
C GLU A 96 -12.02 -8.38 1.67
N LEU A 97 -12.21 -8.31 2.99
CA LEU A 97 -11.84 -9.42 3.88
C LEU A 97 -12.66 -10.67 3.65
N GLU A 98 -13.89 -10.52 3.14
CA GLU A 98 -14.79 -11.65 2.89
C GLU A 98 -14.20 -12.63 1.88
N THR A 99 -13.52 -12.13 0.86
CA THR A 99 -12.99 -12.93 -0.24
C THR A 99 -11.47 -12.95 -0.30
N LEU A 100 -10.81 -12.32 0.65
CA LEU A 100 -9.35 -12.21 0.66
C LEU A 100 -8.67 -13.57 0.78
N ASP A 101 -7.66 -13.81 -0.06
CA ASP A 101 -6.77 -14.94 0.07
C ASP A 101 -5.31 -14.48 0.13
N PHE A 102 -4.42 -15.44 0.40
CA PHE A 102 -2.99 -15.16 0.52
C PHE A 102 -2.41 -14.55 -0.76
N HIS A 103 -2.82 -15.06 -1.91
CA HIS A 103 -2.27 -14.61 -3.19
C HIS A 103 -2.68 -13.17 -3.52
N GLU A 104 -3.91 -12.80 -3.17
CA GLU A 104 -4.38 -11.43 -3.36
C GLU A 104 -3.58 -10.45 -2.49
N LEU A 105 -3.38 -10.80 -1.23
CA LEU A 105 -2.61 -9.97 -0.31
C LEU A 105 -1.17 -9.79 -0.81
N ARG A 106 -0.53 -10.89 -1.21
CA ARG A 106 0.83 -10.87 -1.74
C ARG A 106 0.92 -10.01 -3.01
N ALA A 107 0.00 -10.22 -3.93
CA ALA A 107 -0.01 -9.48 -5.20
C ALA A 107 -0.19 -7.98 -4.97
N SER A 108 -1.09 -7.60 -4.06
CA SER A 108 -1.33 -6.20 -3.74
C SER A 108 -0.11 -5.55 -3.09
N THR A 109 0.46 -6.17 -2.07
CA THR A 109 1.63 -5.60 -1.37
C THR A 109 2.85 -5.49 -2.28
N GLU A 110 3.11 -6.51 -3.09
CA GLU A 110 4.23 -6.49 -4.04
C GLU A 110 4.02 -5.44 -5.13
N SER A 111 2.81 -5.30 -5.65
CA SER A 111 2.49 -4.32 -6.69
C SER A 111 2.67 -2.88 -6.17
N ILE A 112 2.18 -2.60 -4.97
CA ILE A 112 2.31 -1.30 -4.35
C ILE A 112 3.78 -0.95 -4.13
N GLU A 113 4.55 -1.87 -3.57
CA GLU A 113 5.97 -1.66 -3.32
C GLU A 113 6.75 -1.47 -4.61
N LEU A 114 6.45 -2.27 -5.62
CA LEU A 114 7.11 -2.16 -6.93
C LEU A 114 6.82 -0.81 -7.59
N ALA A 115 5.56 -0.38 -7.58
CA ALA A 115 5.18 0.91 -8.17
C ALA A 115 5.88 2.06 -7.45
N ALA A 116 5.87 2.05 -6.12
CA ALA A 116 6.49 3.11 -5.33
C ALA A 116 8.01 3.23 -5.59
N THR A 117 8.70 2.11 -5.78
CA THR A 117 10.14 2.11 -6.01
C THR A 117 10.53 2.34 -7.46
N SER A 118 9.68 1.93 -8.41
CA SER A 118 9.99 2.04 -9.84
C SER A 118 9.72 3.42 -10.42
N HIS A 119 8.70 4.12 -9.91
CA HIS A 119 8.26 5.41 -10.46
C HIS A 119 8.92 6.60 -9.76
N MET A 120 9.47 6.40 -8.60
CA MET A 120 10.10 7.43 -7.77
C MET A 120 11.58 7.13 -7.57
#